data_80dd3d9b771b06eba35f5b03ad3ecf68
#
_entry.id   80dd3d9b771b06eba35f5b03ad3ecf68
#
_cell.length_a   1.000
_cell.length_b   1.000
_cell.length_c   1.000
_cell.angle_alpha   90.00
_cell.angle_beta   90.00
_cell.angle_gamma   90.00
#
_symmetry.space_group_name_H-M   'P 1'
#
loop_
_entity.id
_entity.type
_entity.pdbx_description
1 polymer ?
#
loop_
_entity_poly.entity_id
_entity_poly.type
_entity_poly.pdbx_seq_one_letter_code
_entity_poly.pdbx_strand_id
1 'polypeptide(L)'
;MEDIKFMCSLMDDLSAFNNGSSLHHSVFRIEQLLKNVAVSFAIALDAANSGIKFSSKISSGMGDFTGDKVKLEQVFLNLLRNAKDAVGQEGSIFLSAERNEDTIIVRCRDNGCGIPSDIADTLFDPFVTRKEGGTGLGLSVSRRIVEAHGGKISAESSPEKGTVFTVTLPI
;
A
#
# COMPACT_ATOMS: atom_id res chain seq x y z
N MET A 1 16.37 -4.94 20.29
CA MET A 1 15.36 -3.89 19.92
C MET A 1 14.65 -4.20 18.59
N GLU A 2 15.30 -4.86 17.64
CA GLU A 2 14.67 -5.26 16.35
C GLU A 2 13.62 -6.36 16.55
N ASP A 3 13.87 -7.35 17.39
CA ASP A 3 12.92 -8.45 17.67
C ASP A 3 11.59 -7.97 18.24
N ILE A 4 11.60 -6.94 19.09
CA ILE A 4 10.37 -6.36 19.66
C ILE A 4 9.55 -5.65 18.57
N LYS A 5 10.21 -4.91 17.67
CA LYS A 5 9.54 -4.24 16.54
C LYS A 5 8.95 -5.27 15.58
N PHE A 6 9.67 -6.35 15.32
CA PHE A 6 9.19 -7.46 14.51
C PHE A 6 7.96 -8.13 15.13
N MET A 7 8.01 -8.44 16.43
CA MET A 7 6.88 -9.04 17.15
C MET A 7 5.66 -8.13 17.16
N CYS A 8 5.82 -6.82 17.38
CA CYS A 8 4.72 -5.85 17.31
C CYS A 8 4.11 -5.81 15.91
N SER A 9 4.94 -5.74 14.87
CA SER A 9 4.46 -5.76 13.47
C SER A 9 3.71 -7.05 13.15
N LEU A 10 4.22 -8.19 13.61
CA LEU A 10 3.58 -9.49 13.42
C LEU A 10 2.21 -9.56 14.15
N MET A 11 2.13 -9.03 15.37
CA MET A 11 0.87 -8.98 16.13
C MET A 11 -0.15 -8.06 15.46
N ASP A 12 0.28 -6.91 14.95
CA ASP A 12 -0.58 -5.98 14.22
C ASP A 12 -1.10 -6.61 12.93
N ASP A 13 -0.23 -7.28 12.17
CA ASP A 13 -0.58 -7.98 10.93
C ASP A 13 -1.52 -9.17 11.20
N LEU A 14 -1.27 -9.98 12.24
CA LEU A 14 -2.13 -11.08 12.64
C LEU A 14 -3.49 -10.59 13.16
N SER A 15 -3.51 -9.51 13.92
CA SER A 15 -4.74 -8.88 14.39
C SER A 15 -5.57 -8.35 13.21
N ALA A 16 -4.92 -7.68 12.25
CA ALA A 16 -5.56 -7.22 11.02
C ALA A 16 -6.05 -8.40 10.17
N PHE A 17 -5.30 -9.49 10.13
CA PHE A 17 -5.67 -10.72 9.42
C PHE A 17 -6.90 -11.38 10.05
N ASN A 18 -6.97 -11.50 11.37
CA ASN A 18 -8.09 -12.12 12.08
C ASN A 18 -9.34 -11.24 12.13
N ASN A 19 -9.18 -9.91 12.26
CA ASN A 19 -10.27 -8.94 12.37
C ASN A 19 -10.69 -8.36 11.01
N GLY A 20 -10.23 -8.93 9.89
CA GLY A 20 -10.51 -8.45 8.53
C GLY A 20 -11.97 -8.40 8.11
N SER A 21 -12.89 -8.97 8.92
CA SER A 21 -14.30 -9.15 8.52
C SER A 21 -15.22 -8.02 8.97
N SER A 22 -14.85 -7.17 9.93
CA SER A 22 -15.69 -6.04 10.36
C SER A 22 -15.09 -4.73 9.91
N LEU A 23 -15.71 -4.10 8.90
CA LEU A 23 -15.38 -2.74 8.49
C LEU A 23 -16.15 -1.72 9.34
N HIS A 24 -15.47 -0.71 9.83
CA HIS A 24 -16.10 0.47 10.43
C HIS A 24 -16.33 1.52 9.35
N HIS A 25 -17.47 1.41 8.66
CA HIS A 25 -17.82 2.33 7.60
C HIS A 25 -18.04 3.75 8.12
N SER A 26 -17.40 4.71 7.50
CA SER A 26 -17.60 6.13 7.68
C SER A 26 -17.57 6.84 6.33
N VAL A 27 -18.20 8.00 6.22
CA VAL A 27 -18.12 8.84 5.03
C VAL A 27 -16.93 9.79 5.18
N PHE A 28 -16.04 9.82 4.20
CA PHE A 28 -14.87 10.70 4.20
C PHE A 28 -14.41 11.03 2.78
N ARG A 29 -13.58 12.07 2.66
CA ARG A 29 -12.93 12.45 1.39
C ARG A 29 -11.69 11.61 1.17
N ILE A 30 -11.75 10.67 0.21
CA ILE A 30 -10.61 9.77 -0.06
C ILE A 30 -9.39 10.53 -0.58
N GLU A 31 -9.58 11.63 -1.30
CA GLU A 31 -8.48 12.49 -1.70
C GLU A 31 -7.72 13.07 -0.51
N GLN A 32 -8.42 13.39 0.59
CA GLN A 32 -7.78 13.90 1.81
C GLN A 32 -7.02 12.80 2.55
N LEU A 33 -7.55 11.59 2.61
CA LEU A 33 -6.86 10.42 3.14
C LEU A 33 -5.54 10.20 2.40
N LEU A 34 -5.57 10.15 1.07
CA LEU A 34 -4.40 9.92 0.23
C LEU A 34 -3.36 11.04 0.32
N LYS A 35 -3.80 12.30 0.42
CA LYS A 35 -2.90 13.44 0.68
C LYS A 35 -2.21 13.31 2.02
N ASN A 36 -2.93 12.93 3.07
CA ASN A 36 -2.37 12.74 4.40
C ASN A 36 -1.33 11.58 4.40
N VAL A 37 -1.66 10.46 3.75
CA VAL A 37 -0.73 9.33 3.56
C VAL A 37 0.54 9.78 2.83
N ALA A 38 0.40 10.54 1.74
CA ALA A 38 1.54 11.04 0.98
C ALA A 38 2.44 11.97 1.81
N VAL A 39 1.85 12.89 2.57
CA VAL A 39 2.60 13.81 3.46
C VAL A 39 3.31 13.04 4.56
N SER A 40 2.61 12.13 5.25
CA SER A 40 3.21 11.31 6.32
C SER A 40 4.38 10.47 5.79
N PHE A 41 4.24 9.89 4.61
CA PHE A 41 5.31 9.10 3.98
C PHE A 41 6.51 9.98 3.60
N ALA A 42 6.29 11.16 3.01
CA ALA A 42 7.35 12.11 2.68
C ALA A 42 8.14 12.53 3.93
N ILE A 43 7.46 12.89 5.01
CA ILE A 43 8.10 13.23 6.30
C ILE A 43 8.94 12.05 6.82
N ALA A 44 8.45 10.82 6.72
CA ALA A 44 9.19 9.64 7.17
C ALA A 44 10.44 9.36 6.33
N LEU A 45 10.43 9.66 5.02
CA LEU A 45 11.61 9.58 4.16
C LEU A 45 12.65 10.64 4.52
N ASP A 46 12.23 11.89 4.72
CA ASP A 46 13.12 13.00 5.11
C ASP A 46 13.75 12.73 6.48
N ALA A 47 12.97 12.28 7.46
CA ALA A 47 13.47 11.93 8.79
C ALA A 47 14.49 10.78 8.78
N ALA A 48 14.39 9.88 7.80
CA ALA A 48 15.34 8.78 7.58
C ALA A 48 16.56 9.20 6.76
N ASN A 49 16.68 10.46 6.36
CA ASN A 49 17.72 10.96 5.47
C ASN A 49 17.88 10.12 4.20
N SER A 50 16.77 9.71 3.63
CA SER A 50 16.69 8.79 2.48
C SER A 50 16.97 9.53 1.18
N GLY A 51 17.75 8.91 0.27
CA GLY A 51 17.97 9.40 -1.09
C GLY A 51 16.80 9.15 -2.06
N ILE A 52 15.68 8.61 -1.57
CA ILE A 52 14.51 8.25 -2.37
C ILE A 52 13.73 9.51 -2.79
N LYS A 53 13.46 9.65 -4.07
CA LYS A 53 12.61 10.71 -4.61
C LYS A 53 11.14 10.27 -4.55
N PHE A 54 10.35 10.92 -3.70
CA PHE A 54 8.92 10.68 -3.61
C PHE A 54 8.13 11.83 -4.25
N SER A 55 7.09 11.49 -5.02
CA SER A 55 6.15 12.47 -5.55
C SER A 55 4.74 11.90 -5.58
N SER A 56 3.73 12.77 -5.57
CA SER A 56 2.33 12.36 -5.63
C SER A 56 1.49 13.25 -6.55
N LYS A 57 0.53 12.63 -7.24
CA LYS A 57 -0.50 13.32 -8.05
C LYS A 57 -1.87 12.76 -7.69
N ILE A 58 -2.58 13.48 -6.84
CA ILE A 58 -3.89 13.09 -6.34
C ILE A 58 -4.91 14.07 -6.92
N SER A 59 -5.82 13.57 -7.77
CA SER A 59 -6.86 14.38 -8.37
C SER A 59 -7.77 14.99 -7.30
N SER A 60 -8.25 16.19 -7.55
CA SER A 60 -9.26 16.84 -6.70
C SER A 60 -10.67 16.46 -7.16
N GLY A 61 -11.64 16.60 -6.25
CA GLY A 61 -13.06 16.39 -6.60
C GLY A 61 -13.44 14.91 -6.74
N MET A 62 -12.72 13.98 -6.11
CA MET A 62 -13.07 12.56 -6.14
C MET A 62 -14.36 12.24 -5.36
N GLY A 63 -14.89 13.20 -4.62
CA GLY A 63 -16.15 13.06 -3.87
C GLY A 63 -16.00 12.36 -2.52
N ASP A 64 -17.14 12.09 -1.92
CA ASP A 64 -17.21 11.33 -0.68
C ASP A 64 -17.10 9.83 -0.98
N PHE A 65 -16.44 9.13 -0.08
CA PHE A 65 -16.28 7.69 -0.13
C PHE A 65 -16.78 7.08 1.18
N THR A 66 -17.51 5.97 1.07
CA THR A 66 -17.99 5.22 2.24
C THR A 66 -17.14 3.98 2.44
N GLY A 67 -16.44 3.90 3.57
CA GLY A 67 -15.57 2.78 3.87
C GLY A 67 -14.88 2.90 5.22
N ASP A 68 -13.96 2.00 5.50
CA ASP A 68 -13.11 2.03 6.69
C ASP A 68 -11.83 2.83 6.39
N LYS A 69 -11.84 4.09 6.83
CA LYS A 69 -10.74 5.03 6.61
C LYS A 69 -9.41 4.51 7.14
N VAL A 70 -9.40 3.90 8.33
CA VAL A 70 -8.17 3.43 9.00
C VAL A 70 -7.58 2.24 8.25
N LYS A 71 -8.43 1.31 7.83
CA LYS A 71 -7.98 0.13 7.05
C LYS A 71 -7.47 0.52 5.67
N LEU A 72 -8.13 1.46 4.99
CA LEU A 72 -7.62 1.95 3.70
C LEU A 72 -6.30 2.72 3.85
N GLU A 73 -6.13 3.52 4.90
CA GLU A 73 -4.85 4.15 5.22
C GLU A 73 -3.75 3.10 5.41
N GLN A 74 -4.03 2.02 6.13
CA GLN A 74 -3.10 0.89 6.31
C GLN A 74 -2.70 0.27 4.97
N VAL A 75 -3.64 0.07 4.03
CA VAL A 75 -3.35 -0.44 2.68
C VAL A 75 -2.33 0.45 1.98
N PHE A 76 -2.61 1.76 1.87
CA PHE A 76 -1.75 2.66 1.11
C PHE A 76 -0.38 2.84 1.75
N LEU A 77 -0.29 2.90 3.08
CA LEU A 77 0.98 2.93 3.78
C LEU A 77 1.78 1.64 3.57
N ASN A 78 1.13 0.48 3.55
CA ASN A 78 1.80 -0.79 3.26
C ASN A 78 2.37 -0.83 1.84
N LEU A 79 1.62 -0.37 0.83
CA LEU A 79 2.11 -0.29 -0.55
C LEU A 79 3.31 0.65 -0.69
N LEU A 80 3.28 1.81 -0.03
CA LEU A 80 4.40 2.75 -0.02
C LEU A 80 5.63 2.19 0.70
N ARG A 81 5.46 1.46 1.81
CA ARG A 81 6.55 0.76 2.49
C ARG A 81 7.16 -0.32 1.60
N ASN A 82 6.34 -1.09 0.90
CA ASN A 82 6.82 -2.09 -0.07
C ASN A 82 7.63 -1.44 -1.19
N ALA A 83 7.17 -0.32 -1.74
CA ALA A 83 7.89 0.45 -2.74
C ALA A 83 9.25 0.95 -2.19
N LYS A 84 9.27 1.50 -0.95
CA LYS A 84 10.51 1.94 -0.29
C LYS A 84 11.52 0.81 -0.16
N ASP A 85 11.08 -0.36 0.28
CA ASP A 85 11.96 -1.52 0.44
C ASP A 85 12.50 -2.00 -0.92
N ALA A 86 11.68 -1.92 -2.00
CA ALA A 86 12.08 -2.33 -3.34
C ALA A 86 13.13 -1.40 -3.98
N VAL A 87 13.06 -0.09 -3.72
CA VAL A 87 14.03 0.88 -4.27
C VAL A 87 15.31 0.99 -3.42
N GLY A 88 15.30 0.49 -2.18
CA GLY A 88 16.46 0.52 -1.29
C GLY A 88 16.83 1.93 -0.83
N GLN A 89 18.08 2.34 -1.05
CA GLN A 89 18.63 3.63 -0.59
C GLN A 89 18.34 4.78 -1.56
N GLU A 90 18.27 4.50 -2.85
CA GLU A 90 18.09 5.46 -3.92
C GLU A 90 17.05 4.95 -4.92
N GLY A 91 16.20 5.83 -5.41
CA GLY A 91 15.21 5.50 -6.40
C GLY A 91 14.06 6.49 -6.41
N SER A 92 12.97 6.10 -7.05
CA SER A 92 11.79 6.96 -7.14
C SER A 92 10.51 6.19 -6.85
N ILE A 93 9.61 6.84 -6.11
CA ILE A 93 8.28 6.33 -5.78
C ILE A 93 7.25 7.39 -6.19
N PHE A 94 6.22 6.96 -6.88
CA PHE A 94 5.14 7.83 -7.34
C PHE A 94 3.78 7.29 -6.90
N LEU A 95 3.03 8.09 -6.16
CA LEU A 95 1.65 7.80 -5.77
C LEU A 95 0.70 8.63 -6.63
N SER A 96 -0.22 7.98 -7.32
CA SER A 96 -1.27 8.68 -8.06
C SER A 96 -2.65 8.17 -7.70
N ALA A 97 -3.64 9.08 -7.77
CA ALA A 97 -5.04 8.73 -7.59
C ALA A 97 -5.93 9.55 -8.51
N GLU A 98 -6.88 8.86 -9.11
CA GLU A 98 -7.86 9.44 -10.01
C GLU A 98 -9.22 8.77 -9.82
N ARG A 99 -10.28 9.50 -10.14
CA ARG A 99 -11.64 8.97 -10.20
C ARG A 99 -12.05 8.80 -11.66
N ASN A 100 -12.53 7.62 -12.00
CA ASN A 100 -13.35 7.38 -13.17
C ASN A 100 -14.83 7.42 -12.77
N GLU A 101 -15.75 7.17 -13.72
CA GLU A 101 -17.20 7.29 -13.49
C GLU A 101 -17.65 6.61 -12.19
N ASP A 102 -17.35 5.32 -12.02
CA ASP A 102 -17.83 4.49 -10.90
C ASP A 102 -16.71 3.95 -10.00
N THR A 103 -15.47 4.40 -10.21
CA THR A 103 -14.32 3.85 -9.49
C THR A 103 -13.28 4.90 -9.14
N ILE A 104 -12.59 4.66 -8.03
CA ILE A 104 -11.36 5.36 -7.66
C ILE A 104 -10.20 4.41 -7.92
N ILE A 105 -9.21 4.88 -8.66
CA ILE A 105 -8.01 4.13 -8.99
C ILE A 105 -6.81 4.79 -8.31
N VAL A 106 -6.14 4.03 -7.45
CA VAL A 106 -4.91 4.46 -6.77
C VAL A 106 -3.76 3.60 -7.27
N ARG A 107 -2.66 4.23 -7.72
CA ARG A 107 -1.45 3.54 -8.16
C ARG A 107 -0.25 3.97 -7.33
N CYS A 108 0.48 2.98 -6.83
CA CYS A 108 1.78 3.16 -6.21
C CYS A 108 2.83 2.55 -7.14
N ARG A 109 3.66 3.38 -7.74
CA ARG A 109 4.73 2.97 -8.66
C ARG A 109 6.09 3.20 -8.03
N ASP A 110 6.97 2.24 -8.17
CA ASP A 110 8.39 2.34 -7.85
C ASP A 110 9.25 1.96 -9.06
N ASN A 111 10.51 2.33 -9.02
CA ASN A 111 11.54 1.89 -9.95
C ASN A 111 12.55 0.94 -9.28
N GLY A 112 12.11 0.17 -8.32
CA GLY A 112 12.93 -0.78 -7.57
C GLY A 112 13.25 -2.07 -8.32
N CYS A 113 13.66 -3.08 -7.57
CA CYS A 113 14.11 -4.37 -8.11
C CYS A 113 13.01 -5.20 -8.80
N GLY A 114 11.74 -4.78 -8.69
CA GLY A 114 10.61 -5.53 -9.20
C GLY A 114 10.25 -6.76 -8.34
N ILE A 115 9.29 -7.53 -8.83
CA ILE A 115 8.79 -8.75 -8.20
C ILE A 115 9.39 -9.94 -8.95
N PRO A 116 10.07 -10.86 -8.26
CA PRO A 116 10.56 -12.08 -8.87
C PRO A 116 9.42 -12.94 -9.44
N SER A 117 9.65 -13.51 -10.63
CA SER A 117 8.62 -14.26 -11.36
C SER A 117 8.07 -15.48 -10.63
N ASP A 118 8.89 -16.10 -9.79
CA ASP A 118 8.53 -17.28 -8.99
C ASP A 118 7.54 -17.02 -7.86
N ILE A 119 7.39 -15.76 -7.44
CA ILE A 119 6.40 -15.35 -6.42
C ILE A 119 5.28 -14.47 -6.98
N ALA A 120 5.33 -14.11 -8.26
CA ALA A 120 4.38 -13.16 -8.86
C ALA A 120 2.92 -13.61 -8.72
N ASP A 121 2.65 -14.89 -8.98
CA ASP A 121 1.30 -15.45 -8.91
C ASP A 121 0.78 -15.61 -7.46
N THR A 122 1.69 -15.74 -6.50
CA THR A 122 1.37 -15.94 -5.08
C THR A 122 1.66 -14.71 -4.22
N LEU A 123 1.95 -13.57 -4.86
CA LEU A 123 2.36 -12.33 -4.18
C LEU A 123 1.41 -11.86 -3.08
N PHE A 124 0.11 -12.11 -3.26
CA PHE A 124 -0.94 -11.74 -2.31
C PHE A 124 -1.34 -12.87 -1.36
N ASP A 125 -0.66 -14.01 -1.41
CA ASP A 125 -0.92 -15.10 -0.48
C ASP A 125 -0.25 -14.83 0.87
N PRO A 126 -0.84 -15.29 1.97
CA PRO A 126 -0.25 -15.10 3.30
C PRO A 126 1.14 -15.76 3.40
N PHE A 127 2.03 -15.10 4.15
CA PHE A 127 3.40 -15.56 4.44
C PHE A 127 4.35 -15.62 3.24
N VAL A 128 3.95 -15.14 2.08
CA VAL A 128 4.83 -15.02 0.91
C VAL A 128 5.68 -13.75 1.06
N THR A 129 6.99 -13.94 1.25
CA THR A 129 7.98 -12.86 1.35
C THR A 129 9.37 -13.36 0.99
N ARG A 130 10.18 -12.48 0.41
CA ARG A 130 11.63 -12.66 0.27
C ARG A 130 12.43 -11.64 1.07
N LYS A 131 11.73 -10.80 1.83
CA LYS A 131 12.37 -9.82 2.70
C LYS A 131 12.85 -10.51 3.97
N GLU A 132 14.11 -10.29 4.31
CA GLU A 132 14.66 -10.72 5.58
C GLU A 132 13.92 -9.99 6.73
N GLY A 133 13.33 -10.75 7.66
CA GLY A 133 12.49 -10.20 8.72
C GLY A 133 11.09 -9.72 8.27
N GLY A 134 10.66 -10.00 7.03
CA GLY A 134 9.30 -9.71 6.58
C GLY A 134 8.29 -10.76 7.05
N THR A 135 7.09 -10.33 7.46
CA THR A 135 6.01 -11.23 7.89
C THR A 135 5.32 -11.95 6.73
N GLY A 136 5.37 -11.39 5.52
CA GLY A 136 4.63 -11.87 4.36
C GLY A 136 3.12 -11.68 4.46
N LEU A 137 2.63 -10.93 5.46
CA LEU A 137 1.20 -10.70 5.67
C LEU A 137 0.69 -9.38 5.09
N GLY A 138 1.55 -8.40 4.89
CA GLY A 138 1.12 -7.04 4.51
C GLY A 138 0.30 -7.00 3.22
N LEU A 139 0.73 -7.65 2.15
CA LEU A 139 -0.01 -7.66 0.88
C LEU A 139 -1.28 -8.50 0.94
N SER A 140 -1.28 -9.62 1.65
CA SER A 140 -2.49 -10.44 1.86
C SER A 140 -3.55 -9.71 2.68
N VAL A 141 -3.13 -8.99 3.73
CA VAL A 141 -4.02 -8.10 4.51
C VAL A 141 -4.55 -6.96 3.64
N SER A 142 -3.68 -6.32 2.83
CA SER A 142 -4.10 -5.26 1.90
C SER A 142 -5.15 -5.75 0.92
N ARG A 143 -4.96 -6.94 0.33
CA ARG A 143 -5.94 -7.55 -0.58
C ARG A 143 -7.28 -7.78 0.11
N ARG A 144 -7.29 -8.37 1.30
CA ARG A 144 -8.54 -8.60 2.07
C ARG A 144 -9.27 -7.32 2.41
N ILE A 145 -8.54 -6.25 2.80
CA ILE A 145 -9.14 -4.95 3.09
C ILE A 145 -9.79 -4.37 1.82
N VAL A 146 -9.07 -4.39 0.70
CA VAL A 146 -9.58 -3.88 -0.58
C VAL A 146 -10.78 -4.66 -1.06
N GLU A 147 -10.74 -6.01 -1.01
CA GLU A 147 -11.86 -6.89 -1.37
C GLU A 147 -13.08 -6.69 -0.46
N ALA A 148 -12.87 -6.45 0.84
CA ALA A 148 -13.95 -6.14 1.78
C ALA A 148 -14.64 -4.79 1.47
N HIS A 149 -13.94 -3.88 0.77
CA HIS A 149 -14.53 -2.65 0.22
C HIS A 149 -15.12 -2.82 -1.19
N GLY A 150 -15.26 -4.05 -1.68
CA GLY A 150 -15.75 -4.35 -3.03
C GLY A 150 -14.74 -4.04 -4.14
N GLY A 151 -13.50 -3.73 -3.78
CA GLY A 151 -12.44 -3.32 -4.69
C GLY A 151 -11.56 -4.48 -5.18
N LYS A 152 -10.53 -4.11 -5.93
CA LYS A 152 -9.50 -5.02 -6.44
C LYS A 152 -8.11 -4.44 -6.27
N ILE A 153 -7.14 -5.27 -5.92
CA ILE A 153 -5.72 -4.94 -5.94
C ILE A 153 -4.98 -5.82 -6.93
N SER A 154 -4.05 -5.24 -7.67
CA SER A 154 -3.17 -5.94 -8.60
C SER A 154 -1.77 -5.37 -8.57
N ALA A 155 -0.81 -6.13 -9.11
CA ALA A 155 0.57 -5.71 -9.28
C ALA A 155 1.02 -6.03 -10.71
N GLU A 156 1.70 -5.07 -11.33
CA GLU A 156 2.43 -5.25 -12.58
C GLU A 156 3.89 -4.94 -12.31
N SER A 157 4.77 -5.84 -12.67
CA SER A 157 6.19 -5.70 -12.37
C SER A 157 7.07 -6.28 -13.45
N SER A 158 8.24 -5.67 -13.60
CA SER A 158 9.34 -6.27 -14.35
C SER A 158 10.68 -5.94 -13.67
N PRO A 159 11.68 -6.82 -13.77
CA PRO A 159 12.96 -6.65 -13.07
C PRO A 159 13.70 -5.35 -13.37
N GLU A 160 13.44 -4.73 -14.53
CA GLU A 160 14.15 -3.50 -14.96
C GLU A 160 13.31 -2.23 -14.83
N LYS A 161 12.01 -2.36 -14.56
CA LYS A 161 11.06 -1.23 -14.57
C LYS A 161 10.41 -0.97 -13.21
N GLY A 162 10.73 -1.81 -12.20
CA GLY A 162 10.11 -1.74 -10.89
C GLY A 162 8.70 -2.33 -10.85
N THR A 163 7.88 -1.82 -9.93
CA THR A 163 6.53 -2.34 -9.69
C THR A 163 5.48 -1.24 -9.74
N VAL A 164 4.29 -1.58 -10.21
CA VAL A 164 3.08 -0.76 -10.10
C VAL A 164 2.03 -1.56 -9.37
N PHE A 165 1.71 -1.18 -8.15
CA PHE A 165 0.52 -1.67 -7.46
C PHE A 165 -0.67 -0.79 -7.82
N THR A 166 -1.78 -1.41 -8.21
CA THR A 166 -3.03 -0.73 -8.54
C THR A 166 -4.14 -1.20 -7.61
N VAL A 167 -4.79 -0.26 -6.93
CA VAL A 167 -6.00 -0.47 -6.13
C VAL A 167 -7.16 0.21 -6.84
N THR A 168 -8.23 -0.54 -7.09
CA THR A 168 -9.48 -0.03 -7.65
C THR A 168 -10.59 -0.19 -6.61
N LEU A 169 -11.27 0.89 -6.27
CA LEU A 169 -12.37 0.92 -5.29
C LEU A 169 -13.65 1.38 -5.99
N PRO A 170 -14.78 0.66 -5.87
CA PRO A 170 -16.07 1.14 -6.37
C PRO A 170 -16.56 2.33 -5.52
N ILE A 171 -17.39 3.21 -6.12
CA ILE A 171 -17.97 4.38 -5.47
C ILE A 171 -19.46 4.14 -5.22
#